data_0213c86d3e3eec7aa0aeb8e893b7944d
#
_entry.id   0213c86d3e3eec7aa0aeb8e893b7944d
#
_cell.length_a   1.000
_cell.length_b   1.000
_cell.length_c   1.000
_cell.angle_alpha   90.00
_cell.angle_beta   90.00
_cell.angle_gamma   90.00
#
_symmetry.space_group_name_H-M   'P 1'
#
loop_
_entity.id
_entity.type
_entity.pdbx_description
1 polymer ?
#
loop_
_entity_poly.entity_id
_entity_poly.type
_entity_poly.pdbx_seq_one_letter_code
_entity_poly.pdbx_strand_id
1 'polypeptide(L)'
;MTHVRRFDHIGITVADLDAATAFFVGLGLEVEGTGSVEGEFVETVCDLPGAHCQIAMLRSPGGGSRLELSSFVTPDHVAGSPEAMANELGLRNVSFEVADLQAAVDAVAADGYGLVGGIGDYEGSVRMAYVRGPEGIVVSLFEQVSRPVTSAPGSLRPDAGGAHARSCSGCTWPLG
;
A
#
# COMPACT_ATOMS: atom_id res chain seq x y z
N MET A 1 9.16 -28.01 3.19
CA MET A 1 10.14 -26.97 3.54
C MET A 1 9.60 -25.64 3.01
N THR A 2 9.52 -24.59 3.83
CA THR A 2 9.14 -23.25 3.39
C THR A 2 10.42 -22.50 3.05
N HIS A 3 10.53 -21.98 1.81
CA HIS A 3 11.70 -21.23 1.35
C HIS A 3 11.61 -19.75 1.73
N VAL A 4 10.39 -19.17 1.74
CA VAL A 4 10.14 -17.77 2.15
C VAL A 4 10.13 -17.68 3.67
N ARG A 5 10.90 -16.74 4.23
CA ARG A 5 10.97 -16.49 5.68
C ARG A 5 10.05 -15.34 6.12
N ARG A 6 9.96 -14.29 5.31
CA ARG A 6 9.10 -13.12 5.56
C ARG A 6 8.88 -12.37 4.25
N PHE A 7 7.82 -11.59 4.21
CA PHE A 7 7.66 -10.55 3.21
C PHE A 7 8.55 -9.36 3.59
N ASP A 8 9.35 -8.84 2.65
CA ASP A 8 10.30 -7.75 2.93
C ASP A 8 9.82 -6.40 2.39
N HIS A 9 9.71 -6.27 1.07
CA HIS A 9 9.26 -5.05 0.42
C HIS A 9 8.57 -5.34 -0.92
N ILE A 10 7.92 -4.30 -1.46
CA ILE A 10 7.51 -4.22 -2.86
C ILE A 10 8.42 -3.18 -3.51
N GLY A 11 9.00 -3.51 -4.67
CA GLY A 11 9.75 -2.59 -5.50
C GLY A 11 8.86 -1.94 -6.56
N ILE A 12 8.99 -0.61 -6.73
CA ILE A 12 8.36 0.16 -7.80
C ILE A 12 9.45 0.96 -8.51
N THR A 13 9.62 0.75 -9.81
CA THR A 13 10.51 1.56 -10.63
C THR A 13 9.78 2.81 -11.07
N VAL A 14 10.43 3.96 -10.88
CA VAL A 14 9.91 5.30 -11.19
C VAL A 14 10.96 6.12 -11.94
N ALA A 15 10.54 7.03 -12.80
CA ALA A 15 11.45 7.96 -13.45
C ALA A 15 11.80 9.14 -12.53
N ASP A 16 10.81 9.68 -11.81
CA ASP A 16 10.98 10.77 -10.84
C ASP A 16 10.89 10.24 -9.40
N LEU A 17 12.06 9.93 -8.84
CA LEU A 17 12.17 9.40 -7.48
C LEU A 17 11.67 10.38 -6.41
N ASP A 18 11.91 11.68 -6.62
CA ASP A 18 11.52 12.71 -5.66
C ASP A 18 10.00 12.90 -5.65
N ALA A 19 9.37 12.98 -6.82
CA ALA A 19 7.92 13.10 -6.94
C ALA A 19 7.21 11.85 -6.37
N ALA A 20 7.70 10.66 -6.68
CA ALA A 20 7.15 9.42 -6.15
C ALA A 20 7.32 9.32 -4.62
N THR A 21 8.50 9.70 -4.10
CA THR A 21 8.75 9.75 -2.66
C THR A 21 7.81 10.74 -1.97
N ALA A 22 7.67 11.95 -2.51
CA ALA A 22 6.79 12.98 -1.94
C ALA A 22 5.33 12.51 -1.89
N PHE A 23 4.85 11.83 -2.94
CA PHE A 23 3.50 11.26 -2.99
C PHE A 23 3.24 10.28 -1.85
N PHE A 24 4.14 9.31 -1.64
CA PHE A 24 3.97 8.32 -0.57
C PHE A 24 4.16 8.92 0.84
N VAL A 25 5.05 9.92 0.98
CA VAL A 25 5.17 10.68 2.24
C VAL A 25 3.91 11.49 2.51
N GLY A 26 3.29 12.09 1.50
CA GLY A 26 1.98 12.75 1.60
C GLY A 26 0.86 11.82 2.06
N LEU A 27 0.94 10.53 1.73
CA LEU A 27 0.03 9.48 2.23
C LEU A 27 0.36 9.02 3.67
N GLY A 28 1.47 9.50 4.25
CA GLY A 28 1.85 9.20 5.63
C GLY A 28 2.95 8.14 5.78
N LEU A 29 3.61 7.69 4.70
CA LEU A 29 4.78 6.85 4.82
C LEU A 29 6.00 7.67 5.27
N GLU A 30 6.94 7.01 5.92
CA GLU A 30 8.20 7.60 6.38
C GLU A 30 9.36 7.09 5.53
N VAL A 31 10.27 7.99 5.14
CA VAL A 31 11.52 7.58 4.48
C VAL A 31 12.42 6.89 5.52
N GLU A 32 12.72 5.63 5.32
CA GLU A 32 13.63 4.84 6.15
C GLU A 32 15.08 5.10 5.76
N GLY A 33 15.35 5.32 4.46
CA GLY A 33 16.67 5.64 3.95
C GLY A 33 16.66 5.81 2.43
N THR A 34 17.73 6.41 1.94
CA THR A 34 17.98 6.58 0.50
C THR A 34 19.40 6.08 0.19
N GLY A 35 19.62 5.69 -1.05
CA GLY A 35 20.93 5.21 -1.47
C GLY A 35 21.06 5.13 -2.98
N SER A 36 22.22 4.67 -3.39
CA SER A 36 22.53 4.40 -4.80
C SER A 36 23.18 3.01 -4.88
N VAL A 37 22.81 2.24 -5.89
CA VAL A 37 23.33 0.89 -6.14
C VAL A 37 23.86 0.82 -7.57
N GLU A 38 25.11 0.42 -7.71
CA GLU A 38 25.78 0.25 -9.01
C GLU A 38 26.79 -0.89 -8.96
N GLY A 39 27.28 -1.31 -10.12
CA GLY A 39 28.31 -2.34 -10.27
C GLY A 39 27.77 -3.76 -10.35
N GLU A 40 28.67 -4.73 -10.26
CA GLU A 40 28.43 -6.15 -10.59
C GLU A 40 27.21 -6.77 -9.88
N PHE A 41 26.95 -6.33 -8.64
CA PHE A 41 25.81 -6.86 -7.88
C PHE A 41 24.47 -6.53 -8.57
N VAL A 42 24.19 -5.25 -8.84
CA VAL A 42 22.91 -4.84 -9.45
C VAL A 42 22.83 -5.26 -10.91
N GLU A 43 23.94 -5.22 -11.63
CA GLU A 43 24.01 -5.71 -13.01
C GLU A 43 23.62 -7.19 -13.11
N THR A 44 24.16 -8.01 -12.20
CA THR A 44 23.85 -9.45 -12.14
C THR A 44 22.40 -9.71 -11.74
N VAL A 45 21.90 -9.01 -10.73
CA VAL A 45 20.54 -9.23 -10.21
C VAL A 45 19.47 -8.79 -11.21
N CYS A 46 19.70 -7.66 -11.90
CA CYS A 46 18.75 -7.08 -12.85
C CYS A 46 18.95 -7.59 -14.29
N ASP A 47 20.05 -8.28 -14.58
CA ASP A 47 20.49 -8.63 -15.95
C ASP A 47 20.58 -7.40 -16.86
N LEU A 48 21.11 -6.31 -16.30
CA LEU A 48 21.25 -5.00 -16.97
C LEU A 48 22.71 -4.54 -16.86
N PRO A 49 23.53 -4.71 -17.91
CA PRO A 49 24.91 -4.25 -17.89
C PRO A 49 25.04 -2.73 -17.70
N GLY A 50 25.93 -2.31 -16.81
CA GLY A 50 26.13 -0.91 -16.44
C GLY A 50 24.98 -0.32 -15.59
N ALA A 51 24.19 -1.17 -14.96
CA ALA A 51 23.07 -0.71 -14.13
C ALA A 51 23.55 0.15 -12.97
N HIS A 52 22.89 1.31 -12.85
CA HIS A 52 23.04 2.25 -11.74
C HIS A 52 21.65 2.77 -11.40
N CYS A 53 21.19 2.60 -10.17
CA CYS A 53 19.91 3.11 -9.71
C CYS A 53 20.02 3.84 -8.37
N GLN A 54 19.15 4.84 -8.21
CA GLN A 54 18.88 5.51 -6.95
C GLN A 54 17.68 4.85 -6.28
N ILE A 55 17.72 4.73 -4.96
CA ILE A 55 16.70 4.02 -4.17
C ILE A 55 16.24 4.91 -3.03
N ALA A 56 14.93 4.91 -2.80
CA ALA A 56 14.31 5.39 -1.57
C ALA A 56 13.51 4.26 -0.93
N MET A 57 13.85 3.90 0.29
CA MET A 57 13.12 2.92 1.08
C MET A 57 12.14 3.63 2.01
N LEU A 58 10.86 3.27 1.92
CA LEU A 58 9.81 3.83 2.73
C LEU A 58 9.15 2.75 3.60
N ARG A 59 8.64 3.18 4.75
CA ARG A 59 7.91 2.31 5.68
C ARG A 59 6.59 2.94 6.10
N SER A 60 5.63 2.10 6.44
CA SER A 60 4.40 2.53 7.10
C SER A 60 4.67 2.87 8.58
N PRO A 61 4.04 3.90 9.17
CA PRO A 61 4.18 4.24 10.59
C PRO A 61 3.80 3.08 11.52
N GLY A 62 2.87 2.23 11.12
CA GLY A 62 2.47 1.03 11.87
C GLY A 62 3.44 -0.15 11.76
N GLY A 63 4.53 -0.01 11.02
CA GLY A 63 5.43 -1.11 10.69
C GLY A 63 4.87 -2.02 9.61
N GLY A 64 5.47 -3.21 9.44
CA GLY A 64 5.07 -4.18 8.41
C GLY A 64 6.01 -4.16 7.20
N SER A 65 5.44 -4.34 6.01
CA SER A 65 6.21 -4.35 4.76
C SER A 65 6.65 -2.95 4.35
N ARG A 66 7.77 -2.89 3.64
CA ARG A 66 8.36 -1.66 3.12
C ARG A 66 7.98 -1.47 1.65
N LEU A 67 8.17 -0.27 1.19
CA LEU A 67 8.10 0.10 -0.21
C LEU A 67 9.50 0.58 -0.65
N GLU A 68 10.04 -0.03 -1.71
CA GLU A 68 11.25 0.44 -2.35
C GLU A 68 10.87 1.18 -3.63
N LEU A 69 11.24 2.44 -3.71
CA LEU A 69 11.19 3.20 -4.95
C LEU A 69 12.59 3.19 -5.56
N SER A 70 12.70 2.84 -6.83
CA SER A 70 13.98 2.81 -7.53
C SER A 70 13.89 3.57 -8.85
N SER A 71 14.89 4.42 -9.11
CA SER A 71 15.01 5.17 -10.37
C SER A 71 16.34 4.84 -11.02
N PHE A 72 16.30 4.31 -12.25
CA PHE A 72 17.51 3.96 -12.99
C PHE A 72 18.15 5.22 -13.60
N VAL A 73 19.43 5.41 -13.25
CA VAL A 73 20.29 6.42 -13.89
C VAL A 73 20.87 5.85 -15.20
N THR A 74 21.15 4.54 -15.20
CA THR A 74 21.61 3.76 -16.35
C THR A 74 21.09 2.33 -16.20
N PRO A 75 20.59 1.68 -17.26
CA PRO A 75 20.16 2.28 -18.55
C PRO A 75 18.93 3.18 -18.40
N ASP A 76 18.57 3.90 -19.46
CA ASP A 76 17.35 4.70 -19.50
C ASP A 76 16.10 3.86 -19.18
N HIS A 77 15.08 4.49 -18.60
CA HIS A 77 13.82 3.87 -18.30
C HIS A 77 13.11 3.33 -19.55
N VAL A 78 12.48 2.18 -19.41
CA VAL A 78 11.51 1.68 -20.39
C VAL A 78 10.14 2.14 -19.96
N ALA A 79 9.40 2.77 -20.88
CA ALA A 79 8.08 3.29 -20.58
C ALA A 79 7.13 2.19 -20.09
N GLY A 80 6.44 2.46 -19.00
CA GLY A 80 5.35 1.64 -18.48
C GLY A 80 4.00 1.99 -19.10
N SER A 81 2.92 1.51 -18.50
CA SER A 81 1.52 1.79 -18.88
C SER A 81 0.86 2.71 -17.83
N PRO A 82 1.07 4.03 -17.87
CA PRO A 82 0.58 4.93 -16.82
C PRO A 82 -0.96 4.96 -16.72
N GLU A 83 -1.66 4.60 -17.80
CA GLU A 83 -3.11 4.52 -17.84
C GLU A 83 -3.66 3.12 -17.53
N ALA A 84 -2.79 2.19 -17.11
CA ALA A 84 -3.19 0.83 -16.79
C ALA A 84 -4.36 0.79 -15.81
N MET A 85 -5.38 -0.02 -16.12
CA MET A 85 -6.57 -0.20 -15.29
C MET A 85 -6.40 -1.39 -14.33
N ALA A 86 -7.27 -1.46 -13.32
CA ALA A 86 -7.19 -2.49 -12.29
C ALA A 86 -7.32 -3.94 -12.81
N ASN A 87 -7.91 -4.14 -14.00
CA ASN A 87 -8.06 -5.44 -14.65
C ASN A 87 -6.92 -5.82 -15.60
N GLU A 88 -5.88 -4.99 -15.70
CA GLU A 88 -4.68 -5.31 -16.48
C GLU A 88 -3.79 -6.29 -15.71
N LEU A 89 -3.22 -7.27 -16.41
CA LEU A 89 -2.42 -8.31 -15.76
C LEU A 89 -1.15 -7.75 -15.10
N GLY A 90 -0.78 -8.32 -13.96
CA GLY A 90 0.41 -7.98 -13.19
C GLY A 90 0.10 -7.37 -11.83
N LEU A 91 1.11 -6.80 -11.16
CA LEU A 91 0.92 -6.05 -9.93
C LEU A 91 0.20 -4.74 -10.25
N ARG A 92 -1.00 -4.54 -9.67
CA ARG A 92 -1.86 -3.40 -10.04
C ARG A 92 -1.93 -2.31 -8.99
N ASN A 93 -1.84 -2.67 -7.72
CA ASN A 93 -1.90 -1.68 -6.65
C ASN A 93 -1.08 -2.09 -5.43
N VAL A 94 -0.75 -1.09 -4.62
CA VAL A 94 -0.31 -1.25 -3.24
C VAL A 94 -1.45 -0.73 -2.37
N SER A 95 -1.78 -1.43 -1.28
CA SER A 95 -2.95 -1.10 -0.46
C SER A 95 -2.54 -0.62 0.93
N PHE A 96 -3.15 0.47 1.39
CA PHE A 96 -2.95 1.02 2.73
C PHE A 96 -4.28 1.23 3.44
N GLU A 97 -4.30 0.88 4.72
CA GLU A 97 -5.37 1.29 5.63
C GLU A 97 -5.13 2.75 6.06
N VAL A 98 -6.18 3.56 5.99
CA VAL A 98 -6.16 4.97 6.40
C VAL A 98 -7.21 5.20 7.48
N ALA A 99 -6.95 6.18 8.35
CA ALA A 99 -7.88 6.52 9.43
C ALA A 99 -9.13 7.25 8.94
N ASP A 100 -9.00 8.02 7.85
CA ASP A 100 -10.06 8.80 7.20
C ASP A 100 -9.83 8.77 5.69
N LEU A 101 -10.65 8.03 4.98
CA LEU A 101 -10.52 7.86 3.54
C LEU A 101 -10.77 9.17 2.78
N GLN A 102 -11.75 9.97 3.22
CA GLN A 102 -12.04 11.22 2.52
C GLN A 102 -10.88 12.21 2.66
N ALA A 103 -10.33 12.36 3.87
CA ALA A 103 -9.19 13.22 4.10
C ALA A 103 -7.95 12.78 3.29
N ALA A 104 -7.71 11.48 3.17
CA ALA A 104 -6.61 10.94 2.36
C ALA A 104 -6.82 11.23 0.87
N VAL A 105 -8.03 11.07 0.35
CA VAL A 105 -8.37 11.39 -1.06
C VAL A 105 -8.23 12.88 -1.31
N ASP A 106 -8.68 13.73 -0.39
CA ASP A 106 -8.58 15.20 -0.53
C ASP A 106 -7.10 15.66 -0.53
N ALA A 107 -6.25 15.03 0.29
CA ALA A 107 -4.82 15.30 0.29
C ALA A 107 -4.16 14.91 -1.05
N VAL A 108 -4.48 13.73 -1.57
CA VAL A 108 -4.01 13.27 -2.90
C VAL A 108 -4.45 14.25 -4.00
N ALA A 109 -5.69 14.76 -3.93
CA ALA A 109 -6.21 15.72 -4.89
C ALA A 109 -5.51 17.09 -4.80
N ALA A 110 -5.15 17.53 -3.58
CA ALA A 110 -4.39 18.76 -3.36
C ALA A 110 -2.99 18.73 -4.01
N ASP A 111 -2.38 17.53 -4.08
CA ASP A 111 -1.09 17.30 -4.73
C ASP A 111 -1.21 17.11 -6.26
N GLY A 112 -2.41 17.26 -6.83
CA GLY A 112 -2.67 17.19 -8.27
C GLY A 112 -2.93 15.78 -8.81
N TYR A 113 -3.09 14.80 -7.96
CA TYR A 113 -3.46 13.43 -8.31
C TYR A 113 -4.96 13.18 -8.12
N GLY A 114 -5.46 11.98 -8.41
CA GLY A 114 -6.90 11.78 -8.35
C GLY A 114 -7.37 10.35 -8.23
N LEU A 115 -8.69 10.22 -8.10
CA LEU A 115 -9.37 8.93 -8.08
C LEU A 115 -9.28 8.24 -9.46
N VAL A 116 -9.10 6.93 -9.47
CA VAL A 116 -9.27 6.10 -10.67
C VAL A 116 -10.76 5.93 -11.00
N GLY A 117 -11.58 5.77 -9.97
CA GLY A 117 -13.03 5.66 -10.05
C GLY A 117 -13.70 6.51 -8.99
N GLY A 118 -14.48 5.89 -8.12
CA GLY A 118 -15.13 6.53 -6.97
C GLY A 118 -14.72 5.91 -5.64
N ILE A 119 -15.31 6.42 -4.57
CA ILE A 119 -15.25 5.80 -3.25
C ILE A 119 -16.37 4.75 -3.17
N GLY A 120 -16.00 3.51 -2.97
CA GLY A 120 -16.92 2.40 -2.73
C GLY A 120 -17.16 2.19 -1.24
N ASP A 121 -18.37 1.74 -0.91
CA ASP A 121 -18.74 1.31 0.44
C ASP A 121 -19.16 -0.16 0.41
N TYR A 122 -18.49 -0.98 1.20
CA TYR A 122 -18.82 -2.38 1.33
C TYR A 122 -19.65 -2.61 2.60
N GLU A 123 -20.97 -2.59 2.45
CA GLU A 123 -21.95 -2.90 3.50
C GLU A 123 -21.77 -2.07 4.80
N GLY A 124 -21.26 -0.85 4.68
CA GLY A 124 -20.99 0.02 5.83
C GLY A 124 -19.88 -0.50 6.76
N SER A 125 -19.06 -1.44 6.31
CA SER A 125 -17.95 -2.01 7.09
C SER A 125 -16.58 -1.52 6.61
N VAL A 126 -16.44 -1.32 5.31
CA VAL A 126 -15.19 -0.83 4.69
C VAL A 126 -15.54 0.18 3.60
N ARG A 127 -14.85 1.30 3.59
CA ARG A 127 -14.83 2.25 2.48
C ARG A 127 -13.48 2.14 1.76
N MET A 128 -13.49 2.21 0.44
CA MET A 128 -12.28 2.02 -0.35
C MET A 128 -12.29 2.92 -1.58
N ALA A 129 -11.11 3.37 -1.98
CA ALA A 129 -10.89 4.07 -3.24
C ALA A 129 -9.55 3.67 -3.86
N TYR A 130 -9.47 3.72 -5.17
CA TYR A 130 -8.19 3.70 -5.88
C TYR A 130 -7.83 5.13 -6.27
N VAL A 131 -6.61 5.53 -5.96
CA VAL A 131 -6.01 6.78 -6.41
C VAL A 131 -4.87 6.49 -7.37
N ARG A 132 -4.67 7.38 -8.33
CA ARG A 132 -3.57 7.31 -9.30
C ARG A 132 -2.56 8.38 -8.95
N GLY A 133 -1.38 7.96 -8.57
CA GLY A 133 -0.24 8.80 -8.24
C GLY A 133 0.69 9.04 -9.42
N PRO A 134 1.95 9.42 -9.15
CA PRO A 134 2.97 9.66 -10.16
C PRO A 134 3.11 8.47 -11.11
N GLU A 135 3.33 8.76 -12.39
CA GLU A 135 3.60 7.75 -13.44
C GLU A 135 2.57 6.63 -13.57
N GLY A 136 1.35 6.89 -13.08
CA GLY A 136 0.26 5.93 -13.16
C GLY A 136 0.22 4.90 -12.04
N ILE A 137 1.04 5.05 -11.00
CA ILE A 137 1.01 4.15 -9.82
C ILE A 137 -0.40 4.17 -9.23
N VAL A 138 -1.01 2.99 -9.11
CA VAL A 138 -2.33 2.83 -8.48
C VAL A 138 -2.16 2.43 -7.02
N VAL A 139 -2.72 3.24 -6.14
CA VAL A 139 -2.76 2.97 -4.70
C VAL A 139 -4.20 2.73 -4.27
N SER A 140 -4.42 1.65 -3.54
CA SER A 140 -5.69 1.35 -2.86
C SER A 140 -5.64 1.97 -1.46
N LEU A 141 -6.59 2.82 -1.16
CA LEU A 141 -6.80 3.37 0.19
C LEU A 141 -8.09 2.80 0.75
N PHE A 142 -8.07 2.28 1.96
CA PHE A 142 -9.27 1.78 2.61
C PHE A 142 -9.34 2.21 4.07
N GLU A 143 -10.57 2.43 4.52
CA GLU A 143 -10.92 2.79 5.88
C GLU A 143 -11.87 1.72 6.44
N GLN A 144 -11.55 1.21 7.63
CA GLN A 144 -12.47 0.35 8.35
C GLN A 144 -13.50 1.21 9.11
N VAL A 145 -14.76 1.09 8.72
CA VAL A 145 -15.85 1.79 9.39
C VAL A 145 -16.26 0.99 10.62
N SER A 146 -15.83 1.46 11.81
CA SER A 146 -16.28 0.85 13.06
C SER A 146 -17.80 1.03 13.19
N ARG A 147 -18.58 -0.03 13.04
CA ARG A 147 -19.99 -0.01 13.42
C ARG A 147 -20.07 0.31 14.92
N PRO A 148 -20.79 1.35 15.35
CA PRO A 148 -21.11 1.46 16.74
C PRO A 148 -21.85 0.18 17.16
N VAL A 149 -21.32 -0.50 18.16
CA VAL A 149 -22.03 -1.64 18.79
C VAL A 149 -23.32 -1.02 19.36
N THR A 150 -24.42 -1.17 18.64
CA THR A 150 -25.73 -0.89 19.22
C THR A 150 -25.93 -1.90 20.32
N SER A 151 -25.63 -1.50 21.56
CA SER A 151 -26.03 -2.24 22.73
C SER A 151 -27.54 -2.34 22.70
N ALA A 152 -28.04 -3.52 22.36
CA ALA A 152 -29.46 -3.84 22.54
C ALA A 152 -29.80 -3.62 24.02
N PRO A 153 -30.86 -2.85 24.37
CA PRO A 153 -31.26 -2.73 25.75
C PRO A 153 -31.90 -4.05 26.23
N GLY A 154 -31.21 -4.70 27.15
CA GLY A 154 -31.82 -5.49 28.19
C GLY A 154 -32.43 -6.84 27.84
N SER A 155 -31.82 -7.92 28.34
CA SER A 155 -32.51 -8.82 29.29
C SER A 155 -31.54 -9.77 30.00
N LEU A 156 -31.35 -9.55 31.24
CA LEU A 156 -31.48 -10.43 32.40
C LEU A 156 -30.91 -11.88 32.31
N ARG A 157 -29.85 -12.01 33.07
CA ARG A 157 -29.51 -12.95 34.14
C ARG A 157 -28.55 -14.08 33.82
N PRO A 158 -27.71 -14.39 34.83
CA PRO A 158 -26.51 -15.17 34.64
C PRO A 158 -26.77 -16.62 34.97
N ASP A 159 -26.08 -17.51 34.29
CA ASP A 159 -25.70 -18.80 34.86
C ASP A 159 -24.25 -19.13 34.56
N ALA A 160 -23.62 -19.69 35.56
CA ALA A 160 -22.22 -19.95 35.69
C ALA A 160 -21.75 -21.09 34.77
N GLY A 161 -20.61 -20.93 34.14
CA GLY A 161 -19.94 -22.03 33.46
C GLY A 161 -18.75 -21.53 32.66
N GLY A 162 -17.55 -21.64 33.20
CA GLY A 162 -16.33 -21.15 32.57
C GLY A 162 -15.96 -21.86 31.28
N ALA A 163 -15.46 -21.10 30.33
CA ALA A 163 -14.53 -21.58 29.33
C ALA A 163 -13.80 -20.39 28.70
N HIS A 164 -12.51 -20.53 28.57
CA HIS A 164 -11.55 -19.57 28.10
C HIS A 164 -11.92 -18.91 26.74
N ALA A 165 -12.13 -17.61 26.76
CA ALA A 165 -12.17 -16.82 25.54
C ALA A 165 -10.75 -16.62 25.02
N ARG A 166 -10.42 -17.24 23.88
CA ARG A 166 -9.27 -16.87 23.07
C ARG A 166 -9.68 -15.67 22.23
N SER A 167 -9.01 -14.54 22.39
CA SER A 167 -9.15 -13.40 21.50
C SER A 167 -8.66 -13.79 20.10
N CYS A 168 -9.53 -13.80 19.14
CA CYS A 168 -9.19 -13.87 17.73
C CYS A 168 -9.20 -12.45 17.16
N SER A 169 -8.02 -11.83 17.08
CA SER A 169 -7.77 -10.72 16.17
C SER A 169 -7.53 -11.33 14.78
N GLY A 170 -8.49 -11.24 13.91
CA GLY A 170 -8.37 -11.73 12.56
C GLY A 170 -9.50 -11.17 11.71
N CYS A 171 -9.21 -10.10 10.96
CA CYS A 171 -10.07 -9.69 9.86
C CYS A 171 -10.05 -10.80 8.81
N THR A 172 -11.13 -11.54 8.69
CA THR A 172 -11.37 -12.40 7.54
C THR A 172 -12.16 -11.63 6.51
N TRP A 173 -11.53 -11.34 5.38
CA TRP A 173 -12.26 -10.97 4.17
C TRP A 173 -13.15 -12.15 3.79
N PRO A 174 -14.43 -11.93 3.44
CA PRO A 174 -15.26 -13.01 2.92
C PRO A 174 -14.75 -13.39 1.54
N LEU A 175 -13.99 -14.48 1.47
CA LEU A 175 -13.76 -15.20 0.23
C LEU A 175 -15.00 -16.04 -0.02
N GLY A 176 -15.88 -15.59 -0.90
CA GLY A 176 -16.96 -16.35 -1.49
C GLY A 176 -16.50 -17.11 -2.71
#